data_4abc257a1644f696d1f8cc1cc128b981
#
_entry.id   4abc257a1644f696d1f8cc1cc128b981
#
_cell.length_a   1.000
_cell.length_b   1.000
_cell.length_c   1.000
_cell.angle_alpha   90.00
_cell.angle_beta   90.00
_cell.angle_gamma   90.00
#
_symmetry.space_group_name_H-M   'P 1'
#
loop_
_entity.id
_entity.type
_entity.pdbx_description
1 polymer ?
#
loop_
_entity_poly.entity_id
_entity_poly.type
_entity_poly.pdbx_seq_one_letter_code
_entity_poly.pdbx_strand_id
1 'polypeptide(L)'
;MNIGIVFGTFAPMHLGHKDVIDIAKREMDRVIVICCGHEGDRGYPQMPLEKRYELALKEFADDEQILVTMLWDTDPKIKAHWDPQQIWNYWVERMLLHFYKNELITAKDVLTFYTSEGDYTELLENTPEHIKVHRCQRVRPISATMIREDMEQYKDMIIPAFREYLLK
;
A
#
# COMPACT_ATOMS: atom_id res chain seq x y z
N MET A 1 -3.93 20.07 4.19
CA MET A 1 -4.48 19.05 5.12
C MET A 1 -3.43 18.00 5.44
N ASN A 2 -3.67 17.21 6.48
CA ASN A 2 -2.80 16.11 6.85
C ASN A 2 -3.26 14.83 6.16
N ILE A 3 -2.38 14.21 5.38
CA ILE A 3 -2.70 13.05 4.56
C ILE A 3 -1.82 11.87 4.98
N GLY A 4 -2.47 10.76 5.33
CA GLY A 4 -1.79 9.49 5.58
C GLY A 4 -1.59 8.72 4.28
N ILE A 5 -0.48 8.02 4.15
CA ILE A 5 -0.18 7.19 3.00
C ILE A 5 -0.01 5.76 3.48
N VAL A 6 -0.81 4.85 2.92
CA VAL A 6 -0.68 3.42 3.16
C VAL A 6 -0.47 2.75 1.80
N PHE A 7 0.64 2.07 1.62
CA PHE A 7 0.94 1.40 0.37
C PHE A 7 1.21 -0.08 0.59
N GLY A 8 1.00 -0.86 -0.43
CA GLY A 8 1.27 -2.29 -0.38
C GLY A 8 0.98 -2.97 -1.70
N THR A 9 1.45 -4.20 -1.79
CA THR A 9 1.15 -5.09 -2.92
C THR A 9 -0.32 -5.52 -2.87
N PHE A 10 -0.84 -5.77 -1.67
CA PHE A 10 -2.24 -6.21 -1.43
C PHE A 10 -2.63 -7.44 -2.25
N ALA A 11 -1.86 -8.50 -2.11
CA ALA A 11 -2.08 -9.75 -2.85
C ALA A 11 -2.33 -10.95 -1.92
N PRO A 12 -3.48 -11.03 -1.25
CA PRO A 12 -4.59 -10.07 -1.21
C PRO A 12 -4.47 -9.05 -0.07
N MET A 13 -5.32 -8.02 -0.11
CA MET A 13 -5.50 -7.11 1.02
C MET A 13 -6.20 -7.88 2.15
N HIS A 14 -5.71 -7.71 3.37
CA HIS A 14 -6.23 -8.43 4.53
C HIS A 14 -6.46 -7.50 5.73
N LEU A 15 -6.99 -8.05 6.82
CA LEU A 15 -7.34 -7.25 8.00
C LEU A 15 -6.13 -6.54 8.63
N GLY A 16 -4.93 -7.08 8.50
CA GLY A 16 -3.71 -6.40 8.96
C GLY A 16 -3.47 -5.08 8.22
N HIS A 17 -3.71 -5.06 6.92
CA HIS A 17 -3.66 -3.83 6.13
C HIS A 17 -4.76 -2.85 6.56
N LYS A 18 -5.96 -3.37 6.80
CA LYS A 18 -7.09 -2.55 7.24
C LYS A 18 -6.82 -1.92 8.59
N ASP A 19 -6.17 -2.62 9.51
CA ASP A 19 -5.81 -2.06 10.81
C ASP A 19 -4.92 -0.81 10.66
N VAL A 20 -3.95 -0.85 9.76
CA VAL A 20 -3.07 0.29 9.47
C VAL A 20 -3.87 1.44 8.85
N ILE A 21 -4.73 1.13 7.89
CA ILE A 21 -5.60 2.13 7.24
C ILE A 21 -6.51 2.79 8.28
N ASP A 22 -7.08 2.03 9.19
CA ASP A 22 -7.97 2.55 10.24
C ASP A 22 -7.22 3.48 11.20
N ILE A 23 -5.97 3.17 11.54
CA ILE A 23 -5.13 4.05 12.36
C ILE A 23 -4.90 5.38 11.63
N ALA A 24 -4.51 5.32 10.37
CA ALA A 24 -4.30 6.52 9.56
C ALA A 24 -5.58 7.37 9.45
N LYS A 25 -6.73 6.74 9.28
CA LYS A 25 -8.02 7.43 9.21
C LYS A 25 -8.33 8.20 10.48
N ARG A 26 -7.99 7.65 11.64
CA ARG A 26 -8.26 8.32 12.92
C ARG A 26 -7.37 9.53 13.14
N GLU A 27 -6.16 9.53 12.59
CA GLU A 27 -5.15 10.56 12.86
C GLU A 27 -5.04 11.62 11.78
N MET A 28 -5.48 11.31 10.56
CA MET A 28 -5.28 12.16 9.38
C MET A 28 -6.63 12.64 8.82
N ASP A 29 -6.58 13.73 8.06
CA ASP A 29 -7.76 14.27 7.38
C ASP A 29 -8.20 13.38 6.22
N ARG A 30 -7.24 12.79 5.53
CA ARG A 30 -7.45 11.91 4.39
C ARG A 30 -6.39 10.84 4.36
N VAL A 31 -6.70 9.70 3.73
CA VAL A 31 -5.75 8.60 3.53
C VAL A 31 -5.69 8.26 2.06
N ILE A 32 -4.47 8.19 1.52
CA ILE A 32 -4.23 7.68 0.18
C ILE A 32 -3.73 6.23 0.32
N VAL A 33 -4.48 5.30 -0.26
CA VAL A 33 -4.11 3.88 -0.30
C VAL A 33 -3.53 3.60 -1.68
N ILE A 34 -2.27 3.18 -1.72
CA ILE A 34 -1.54 2.92 -2.97
C ILE A 34 -1.41 1.42 -3.18
N CYS A 35 -2.05 0.91 -4.23
CA CYS A 35 -1.79 -0.43 -4.72
C CYS A 35 -0.54 -0.35 -5.61
N CYS A 36 0.54 -1.04 -5.22
CA CYS A 36 1.80 -0.95 -5.95
C CYS A 36 2.36 -2.33 -6.28
N GLY A 37 3.35 -2.35 -7.18
CA GLY A 37 3.97 -3.56 -7.65
C GLY A 37 3.94 -3.66 -9.17
N HIS A 38 3.99 -4.87 -9.67
CA HIS A 38 3.91 -5.19 -11.10
C HIS A 38 3.22 -6.53 -11.31
N GLU A 39 2.99 -6.92 -12.55
CA GLU A 39 2.33 -8.19 -12.85
C GLU A 39 3.13 -9.36 -12.32
N GLY A 40 2.42 -10.37 -11.81
CA GLY A 40 3.05 -11.56 -11.25
C GLY A 40 3.71 -11.36 -9.92
N ASP A 41 3.49 -10.21 -9.27
CA ASP A 41 4.02 -9.96 -7.94
C ASP A 41 3.70 -11.11 -6.99
N ARG A 42 4.70 -11.52 -6.20
CA ARG A 42 4.57 -12.59 -5.22
C ARG A 42 4.19 -13.94 -5.85
N GLY A 43 4.38 -14.08 -7.18
CA GLY A 43 3.99 -15.31 -7.88
C GLY A 43 2.49 -15.57 -7.89
N TYR A 44 1.68 -14.50 -7.86
CA TYR A 44 0.22 -14.61 -7.77
C TYR A 44 -0.45 -14.01 -9.02
N PRO A 45 -0.40 -14.71 -10.16
CA PRO A 45 -0.87 -14.19 -11.45
C PRO A 45 -2.39 -13.93 -11.52
N GLN A 46 -3.18 -14.54 -10.62
CA GLN A 46 -4.63 -14.32 -10.58
C GLN A 46 -4.99 -12.90 -10.16
N MET A 47 -4.05 -12.16 -9.58
CA MET A 47 -4.30 -10.81 -9.09
C MET A 47 -3.25 -9.85 -9.64
N PRO A 48 -3.32 -9.52 -10.94
CA PRO A 48 -2.45 -8.46 -11.48
C PRO A 48 -2.74 -7.13 -10.79
N LEU A 49 -1.80 -6.20 -10.86
CA LEU A 49 -1.92 -4.91 -10.15
C LEU A 49 -3.24 -4.20 -10.46
N GLU A 50 -3.66 -4.18 -11.71
CA GLU A 50 -4.92 -3.55 -12.11
C GLU A 50 -6.13 -4.16 -11.41
N LYS A 51 -6.13 -5.48 -11.22
CA LYS A 51 -7.21 -6.16 -10.50
C LYS A 51 -7.18 -5.81 -9.01
N ARG A 52 -6.01 -5.77 -8.40
CA ARG A 52 -5.87 -5.38 -6.98
C ARG A 52 -6.37 -3.95 -6.77
N TYR A 53 -6.04 -3.05 -7.70
CA TYR A 53 -6.54 -1.68 -7.69
C TYR A 53 -8.06 -1.62 -7.81
N GLU A 54 -8.63 -2.36 -8.77
CA GLU A 54 -10.09 -2.44 -8.97
C GLU A 54 -10.81 -2.92 -7.70
N LEU A 55 -10.27 -3.96 -7.05
CA LEU A 55 -10.87 -4.50 -5.83
C LEU A 55 -10.75 -3.51 -4.65
N ALA A 56 -9.64 -2.81 -4.53
CA ALA A 56 -9.48 -1.78 -3.51
C ALA A 56 -10.44 -0.60 -3.73
N LEU A 57 -10.63 -0.19 -4.98
CA LEU A 57 -11.63 0.83 -5.32
C LEU A 57 -13.02 0.40 -4.90
N LYS A 58 -13.38 -0.85 -5.16
CA LYS A 58 -14.67 -1.41 -4.76
C LYS A 58 -14.84 -1.43 -3.25
N GLU A 59 -13.79 -1.84 -2.53
CA GLU A 59 -13.84 -1.95 -1.07
C GLU A 59 -14.08 -0.60 -0.39
N PHE A 60 -13.44 0.45 -0.89
CA PHE A 60 -13.48 1.78 -0.27
C PHE A 60 -14.38 2.78 -1.02
N ALA A 61 -15.25 2.30 -1.90
CA ALA A 61 -16.10 3.17 -2.75
C ALA A 61 -16.95 4.16 -1.97
N ASP A 62 -17.42 3.76 -0.80
CA ASP A 62 -18.32 4.59 0.03
C ASP A 62 -17.59 5.38 1.13
N ASP A 63 -16.27 5.31 1.17
CA ASP A 63 -15.47 6.00 2.18
C ASP A 63 -14.82 7.25 1.59
N GLU A 64 -15.42 8.41 1.85
CA GLU A 64 -14.96 9.70 1.33
C GLU A 64 -13.57 10.11 1.85
N GLN A 65 -13.13 9.53 2.96
CA GLN A 65 -11.83 9.84 3.54
C GLN A 65 -10.68 9.13 2.82
N ILE A 66 -10.99 8.03 2.12
CA ILE A 66 -9.99 7.20 1.45
C ILE A 66 -9.97 7.47 -0.04
N LEU A 67 -8.77 7.74 -0.57
CA LEU A 67 -8.52 7.82 -2.00
C LEU A 67 -7.61 6.64 -2.36
N VAL A 68 -8.05 5.81 -3.30
CA VAL A 68 -7.26 4.67 -3.78
C VAL A 68 -6.57 5.04 -5.07
N THR A 69 -5.30 4.73 -5.19
CA THR A 69 -4.54 4.94 -6.41
C THR A 69 -3.64 3.73 -6.70
N MET A 70 -3.07 3.70 -7.88
CA MET A 70 -2.21 2.61 -8.35
C MET A 70 -0.87 3.18 -8.81
N LEU A 71 0.21 2.51 -8.46
CA LEU A 71 1.55 2.92 -8.87
C LEU A 71 2.34 1.68 -9.32
N TRP A 72 2.71 1.64 -10.60
CA TRP A 72 3.58 0.58 -11.11
C TRP A 72 4.98 0.72 -10.53
N ASP A 73 5.51 -0.40 -10.07
CA ASP A 73 6.86 -0.44 -9.53
C ASP A 73 7.91 -0.40 -10.67
N THR A 74 9.13 -0.05 -10.32
CA THR A 74 10.24 -0.09 -11.27
C THR A 74 10.56 -1.54 -11.60
N ASP A 75 10.80 -1.82 -12.90
CA ASP A 75 11.20 -3.15 -13.34
C ASP A 75 12.38 -3.65 -12.48
N PRO A 76 12.25 -4.84 -11.86
CA PRO A 76 13.35 -5.41 -11.08
C PRO A 76 14.69 -5.47 -11.80
N LYS A 77 14.69 -5.63 -13.12
CA LYS A 77 15.91 -5.64 -13.93
C LYS A 77 16.64 -4.30 -13.92
N ILE A 78 15.89 -3.19 -13.88
CA ILE A 78 16.45 -1.84 -13.86
C ILE A 78 17.12 -1.57 -12.51
N LYS A 79 16.48 -1.97 -11.42
CA LYS A 79 16.94 -1.68 -10.06
C LYS A 79 17.81 -2.81 -9.45
N ALA A 80 18.16 -3.83 -10.22
CA ALA A 80 18.89 -5.01 -9.72
C ALA A 80 20.24 -4.67 -9.07
N HIS A 81 20.88 -3.58 -9.51
CA HIS A 81 22.21 -3.15 -9.00
C HIS A 81 22.13 -1.95 -8.05
N TRP A 82 20.93 -1.51 -7.71
CA TRP A 82 20.75 -0.40 -6.79
C TRP A 82 20.77 -0.89 -5.35
N ASP A 83 21.31 -0.09 -4.42
CA ASP A 83 21.17 -0.38 -3.01
C ASP A 83 19.73 -0.08 -2.54
N PRO A 84 19.32 -0.61 -1.38
CA PRO A 84 17.96 -0.41 -0.89
C PRO A 84 17.56 1.06 -0.74
N GLN A 85 18.50 1.93 -0.32
CA GLN A 85 18.16 3.35 -0.14
C GLN A 85 17.90 4.02 -1.49
N GLN A 86 18.65 3.69 -2.53
CA GLN A 86 18.40 4.21 -3.88
C GLN A 86 17.02 3.77 -4.39
N ILE A 87 16.64 2.52 -4.14
CA ILE A 87 15.34 1.99 -4.55
C ILE A 87 14.22 2.80 -3.90
N TRP A 88 14.31 3.03 -2.59
CA TRP A 88 13.26 3.77 -1.86
C TRP A 88 13.25 5.25 -2.20
N ASN A 89 14.41 5.88 -2.39
CA ASN A 89 14.49 7.28 -2.83
C ASN A 89 13.77 7.46 -4.16
N TYR A 90 14.02 6.57 -5.12
CA TYR A 90 13.39 6.63 -6.44
C TYR A 90 11.88 6.36 -6.35
N TRP A 91 11.48 5.39 -5.53
CA TRP A 91 10.07 5.07 -5.36
C TRP A 91 9.28 6.24 -4.78
N VAL A 92 9.80 6.89 -3.74
CA VAL A 92 9.15 8.05 -3.12
C VAL A 92 9.06 9.22 -4.10
N GLU A 93 10.12 9.48 -4.87
CA GLU A 93 10.10 10.51 -5.91
C GLU A 93 9.01 10.24 -6.95
N ARG A 94 8.90 9.02 -7.44
CA ARG A 94 7.87 8.63 -8.41
C ARG A 94 6.47 8.73 -7.81
N MET A 95 6.32 8.34 -6.55
CA MET A 95 5.05 8.48 -5.83
C MET A 95 4.59 9.95 -5.81
N LEU A 96 5.48 10.86 -5.43
CA LEU A 96 5.16 12.27 -5.38
C LEU A 96 4.83 12.85 -6.76
N LEU A 97 5.60 12.48 -7.78
CA LEU A 97 5.30 12.88 -9.17
C LEU A 97 3.92 12.40 -9.59
N HIS A 98 3.58 11.15 -9.24
CA HIS A 98 2.25 10.58 -9.50
C HIS A 98 1.15 11.37 -8.78
N PHE A 99 1.37 11.72 -7.53
CA PHE A 99 0.39 12.49 -6.75
C PHE A 99 0.16 13.87 -7.34
N TYR A 100 1.22 14.60 -7.68
CA TYR A 100 1.10 15.94 -8.27
C TYR A 100 0.51 15.90 -9.67
N LYS A 101 0.95 14.96 -10.51
CA LYS A 101 0.45 14.81 -11.88
C LYS A 101 -1.06 14.54 -11.91
N ASN A 102 -1.56 13.77 -10.94
CA ASN A 102 -2.97 13.41 -10.87
C ASN A 102 -3.77 14.30 -9.91
N GLU A 103 -3.14 15.38 -9.43
CA GLU A 103 -3.79 16.36 -8.55
C GLU A 103 -4.37 15.74 -7.26
N LEU A 104 -3.68 14.71 -6.74
CA LEU A 104 -4.12 14.04 -5.51
C LEU A 104 -3.73 14.82 -4.25
N ILE A 105 -2.68 15.64 -4.34
CA ILE A 105 -2.19 16.49 -3.25
C ILE A 105 -1.83 17.88 -3.78
N THR A 106 -1.66 18.81 -2.83
CA THR A 106 -1.12 20.14 -3.11
C THR A 106 0.15 20.36 -2.30
N ALA A 107 0.90 21.42 -2.61
CA ALA A 107 2.12 21.77 -1.88
C ALA A 107 1.87 22.10 -0.40
N LYS A 108 0.62 22.38 -0.03
CA LYS A 108 0.23 22.70 1.35
C LYS A 108 -0.06 21.46 2.18
N ASP A 109 -0.22 20.29 1.56
CA ASP A 109 -0.56 19.07 2.26
C ASP A 109 0.69 18.51 2.96
N VAL A 110 0.46 17.96 4.15
CA VAL A 110 1.52 17.32 4.95
C VAL A 110 1.29 15.80 4.92
N LEU A 111 2.30 15.08 4.47
CA LEU A 111 2.21 13.63 4.25
C LEU A 111 2.87 12.86 5.40
N THR A 112 2.27 11.73 5.76
CA THR A 112 2.82 10.79 6.73
C THR A 112 2.59 9.37 6.24
N PHE A 113 3.65 8.57 6.15
CA PHE A 113 3.53 7.15 5.88
C PHE A 113 3.04 6.41 7.12
N TYR A 114 2.11 5.48 6.93
CA TYR A 114 1.66 4.54 7.95
C TYR A 114 2.00 3.13 7.52
N THR A 115 2.75 2.41 8.34
CA THR A 115 3.17 1.05 8.03
C THR A 115 3.34 0.22 9.29
N SER A 116 3.06 -1.08 9.22
CA SER A 116 3.39 -2.04 10.26
C SER A 116 4.68 -2.80 9.96
N GLU A 117 5.31 -2.54 8.79
CA GLU A 117 6.53 -3.21 8.37
C GLU A 117 7.76 -2.44 8.84
N GLY A 118 8.55 -3.05 9.72
CA GLY A 118 9.75 -2.41 10.26
C GLY A 118 10.95 -2.38 9.32
N ASP A 119 11.00 -3.32 8.39
CA ASP A 119 12.20 -3.55 7.56
C ASP A 119 12.60 -2.36 6.69
N TYR A 120 11.64 -1.55 6.27
CA TYR A 120 11.91 -0.40 5.41
C TYR A 120 11.59 0.96 6.02
N THR A 121 11.21 0.99 7.29
CA THR A 121 10.85 2.25 7.97
C THR A 121 11.99 3.26 7.92
N GLU A 122 13.20 2.82 8.29
CA GLU A 122 14.38 3.67 8.30
C GLU A 122 14.74 4.15 6.89
N LEU A 123 14.58 3.28 5.88
CA LEU A 123 14.84 3.63 4.49
C LEU A 123 13.89 4.73 4.01
N LEU A 124 12.61 4.65 4.40
CA LEU A 124 11.61 5.68 4.09
C LEU A 124 11.93 7.00 4.82
N GLU A 125 12.33 6.94 6.08
CA GLU A 125 12.69 8.13 6.85
C GLU A 125 13.89 8.88 6.28
N ASN A 126 14.80 8.15 5.65
CA ASN A 126 16.04 8.70 5.10
C ASN A 126 15.92 9.15 3.64
N THR A 127 14.72 9.19 3.08
CA THR A 127 14.53 9.74 1.73
C THR A 127 14.72 11.26 1.73
N PRO A 128 15.16 11.86 0.58
CA PRO A 128 15.38 13.32 0.50
C PRO A 128 14.17 14.17 0.83
N GLU A 129 12.96 13.64 0.62
CA GLU A 129 11.70 14.35 0.84
C GLU A 129 11.34 14.49 2.32
N HIS A 130 11.98 13.71 3.19
CA HIS A 130 11.78 13.76 4.63
C HIS A 130 10.32 13.61 5.07
N ILE A 131 9.57 12.72 4.42
CA ILE A 131 8.19 12.43 4.80
C ILE A 131 8.21 11.63 6.11
N LYS A 132 7.38 12.03 7.07
CA LYS A 132 7.26 11.32 8.35
C LYS A 132 6.79 9.89 8.14
N VAL A 133 7.29 8.98 8.99
CA VAL A 133 6.86 7.59 8.99
C VAL A 133 6.32 7.24 10.36
N HIS A 134 5.07 6.82 10.41
CA HIS A 134 4.42 6.32 11.62
C HIS A 134 4.42 4.78 11.56
N ARG A 135 5.24 4.16 12.38
CA ARG A 135 5.29 2.71 12.48
C ARG A 135 4.17 2.22 13.39
N CYS A 136 3.21 1.48 12.81
CA CYS A 136 2.10 0.89 13.56
C CYS A 136 2.53 -0.44 14.18
N GLN A 137 2.03 -0.72 15.37
CA GLN A 137 2.23 -2.03 15.97
C GLN A 137 1.39 -3.06 15.24
N ARG A 138 2.00 -4.19 14.85
CA ARG A 138 1.27 -5.30 14.25
C ARG A 138 0.52 -6.05 15.36
N VAL A 139 -0.82 -6.01 15.29
CA VAL A 139 -1.68 -6.64 16.31
C VAL A 139 -2.28 -7.97 15.83
N ARG A 140 -2.26 -8.24 14.52
CA ARG A 140 -2.76 -9.49 13.95
C ARG A 140 -1.62 -10.30 13.35
N PRO A 141 -1.50 -11.59 13.72
CA PRO A 141 -0.45 -12.45 13.16
C PRO A 141 -0.87 -12.97 11.78
N ILE A 142 -1.10 -12.07 10.83
CA ILE A 142 -1.52 -12.41 9.47
C ILE A 142 -0.63 -11.75 8.44
N SER A 143 -0.34 -12.45 7.35
CA SER A 143 0.38 -11.91 6.19
C SER A 143 -0.28 -12.40 4.91
N ALA A 144 -0.05 -11.68 3.81
CA ALA A 144 -0.55 -12.12 2.51
C ALA A 144 0.06 -13.46 2.09
N THR A 145 1.31 -13.71 2.47
CA THR A 145 1.97 -15.00 2.21
C THR A 145 1.23 -16.14 2.87
N MET A 146 0.86 -16.01 4.14
CA MET A 146 0.08 -17.03 4.86
C MET A 146 -1.24 -17.31 4.15
N ILE A 147 -1.92 -16.27 3.72
CA ILE A 147 -3.21 -16.39 3.02
C ILE A 147 -3.03 -17.12 1.68
N ARG A 148 -2.02 -16.76 0.90
CA ARG A 148 -1.75 -17.41 -0.39
C ARG A 148 -1.42 -18.89 -0.24
N GLU A 149 -0.78 -19.27 0.86
CA GLU A 149 -0.40 -20.66 1.14
C GLU A 149 -1.59 -21.50 1.61
N ASP A 150 -2.56 -20.91 2.32
CA ASP A 150 -3.76 -21.60 2.81
C ASP A 150 -4.94 -20.64 2.89
N MET A 151 -5.54 -20.38 1.76
CA MET A 151 -6.62 -19.41 1.63
C MET A 151 -7.86 -19.81 2.42
N GLU A 152 -8.19 -21.11 2.42
CA GLU A 152 -9.38 -21.58 3.13
C GLU A 152 -9.27 -21.38 4.65
N GLN A 153 -8.08 -21.59 5.21
CA GLN A 153 -7.85 -21.38 6.63
C GLN A 153 -7.99 -19.91 7.04
N TYR A 154 -7.53 -18.99 6.17
CA TYR A 154 -7.46 -17.57 6.49
C TYR A 154 -8.49 -16.70 5.76
N LYS A 155 -9.51 -17.31 5.17
CA LYS A 155 -10.50 -16.58 4.36
C LYS A 155 -11.16 -15.43 5.10
N ASP A 156 -11.40 -15.57 6.40
CA ASP A 156 -12.06 -14.53 7.20
C ASP A 156 -11.15 -13.33 7.48
N MET A 157 -9.86 -13.47 7.20
CA MET A 157 -8.89 -12.39 7.31
C MET A 157 -8.73 -11.58 6.02
N ILE A 158 -9.35 -12.04 4.93
CA ILE A 158 -9.30 -11.35 3.63
C ILE A 158 -10.38 -10.25 3.61
N ILE A 159 -10.01 -9.07 3.15
CA ILE A 159 -10.94 -7.95 2.98
C ILE A 159 -12.08 -8.38 2.03
N PRO A 160 -13.34 -7.99 2.33
CA PRO A 160 -14.52 -8.52 1.61
C PRO A 160 -14.46 -8.49 0.08
N ALA A 161 -14.10 -7.37 -0.54
CA ALA A 161 -14.05 -7.30 -2.01
C ALA A 161 -13.03 -8.28 -2.60
N PHE A 162 -11.88 -8.44 -1.94
CA PHE A 162 -10.84 -9.40 -2.35
C PHE A 162 -11.30 -10.84 -2.12
N ARG A 163 -11.93 -11.08 -0.99
CA ARG A 163 -12.46 -12.42 -0.66
C ARG A 163 -13.52 -12.85 -1.66
N GLU A 164 -14.46 -11.98 -1.99
CA GLU A 164 -15.51 -12.26 -2.97
C GLU A 164 -14.92 -12.66 -4.32
N TYR A 165 -13.89 -11.96 -4.76
CA TYR A 165 -13.21 -12.28 -6.02
C TYR A 165 -12.48 -13.62 -5.96
N LEU A 166 -11.74 -13.88 -4.87
CA LEU A 166 -10.87 -15.06 -4.75
C LEU A 166 -11.62 -16.36 -4.46
N LEU A 167 -12.75 -16.29 -3.78
CA LEU A 167 -13.50 -17.47 -3.31
C LEU A 167 -14.82 -17.69 -4.05
N LYS A 168 -14.90 -17.20 -5.26
CA LYS A 168 -16.05 -17.45 -6.14
C LYS A 168 -16.18 -18.92 -6.46
#